data_518f1eed5dca8909b7e41c003b2c3a0c
#
_entry.id   518f1eed5dca8909b7e41c003b2c3a0c
#
_cell.length_a   1.000
_cell.length_b   1.000
_cell.length_c   1.000
_cell.angle_alpha   90.00
_cell.angle_beta   90.00
_cell.angle_gamma   90.00
#
_symmetry.space_group_name_H-M   'P 1'
#
loop_
_entity.id
_entity.type
_entity.pdbx_description
1 polymer ?
#
loop_
_entity_poly.entity_id
_entity_poly.type
_entity_poly.pdbx_seq_one_letter_code
_entity_poly.pdbx_strand_id
1 'polypeptide(L)'
;MLKIRLFLFKLKNLIIITKSKFLKKKIKAKYKFIKKEFENYIESKNFSQKWFLNNFEIFHYYLPKDPTENFSYLEIGSYEGLSALNILFNYKNSKVTTIDLWGKSNINSEPLNVNFNEVEDKFNKNLEGYKYNKIKNDSVVALRELSKKNFCFDFIYIDGSHNGEDVLSDAIESYKLVNIEGLIIFDDVVNANKNISIQSYIGFEKFCQIYKKKIKVLYLKNIAVVKKIK
;
A
#
# COMPACT_ATOMS: atom_id res chain seq x y z
N MET A 1 0.24 -23.89 13.45
CA MET A 1 -0.34 -23.95 12.10
C MET A 1 0.08 -22.76 11.22
N LEU A 2 -0.12 -21.51 11.65
CA LEU A 2 0.18 -20.29 10.85
C LEU A 2 1.68 -20.17 10.45
N LYS A 3 2.62 -20.47 11.34
CA LYS A 3 4.07 -20.48 11.05
C LYS A 3 4.45 -21.43 9.93
N ILE A 4 3.82 -22.62 9.88
CA ILE A 4 4.07 -23.61 8.83
C ILE A 4 3.53 -23.10 7.49
N ARG A 5 2.34 -22.50 7.46
CA ARG A 5 1.76 -21.92 6.23
C ARG A 5 2.65 -20.79 5.69
N LEU A 6 3.12 -19.89 6.56
CA LEU A 6 4.05 -18.83 6.14
C LEU A 6 5.39 -19.38 5.63
N PHE A 7 5.91 -20.43 6.23
CA PHE A 7 7.12 -21.11 5.76
C PHE A 7 6.92 -21.72 4.37
N LEU A 8 5.82 -22.45 4.15
CA LEU A 8 5.48 -23.03 2.85
C LEU A 8 5.26 -21.94 1.78
N PHE A 9 4.58 -20.84 2.14
CA PHE A 9 4.43 -19.68 1.26
C PHE A 9 5.79 -19.10 0.85
N LYS A 10 6.72 -18.90 1.80
CA LYS A 10 8.09 -18.41 1.51
C LYS A 10 8.87 -19.38 0.63
N LEU A 11 8.76 -20.68 0.89
CA LEU A 11 9.44 -21.72 0.08
C LEU A 11 8.93 -21.71 -1.36
N LYS A 12 7.61 -21.70 -1.56
CA LYS A 12 6.97 -21.65 -2.89
C LYS A 12 7.37 -20.39 -3.68
N ASN A 13 7.61 -19.29 -3.00
CA ASN A 13 7.96 -18.01 -3.62
C ASN A 13 9.46 -17.66 -3.52
N LEU A 14 10.33 -18.62 -3.20
CA LEU A 14 11.75 -18.39 -2.89
C LEU A 14 12.49 -17.62 -3.99
N ILE A 15 12.26 -17.97 -5.26
CA ILE A 15 12.93 -17.34 -6.41
C ILE A 15 12.60 -15.84 -6.48
N ILE A 16 11.31 -15.49 -6.41
CA ILE A 16 10.91 -14.09 -6.50
C ILE A 16 11.34 -13.30 -5.27
N ILE A 17 11.27 -13.88 -4.07
CA ILE A 17 11.75 -13.26 -2.82
C ILE A 17 13.25 -12.96 -2.92
N THR A 18 14.04 -13.91 -3.44
CA THR A 18 15.48 -13.72 -3.62
C THR A 18 15.79 -12.62 -4.62
N LYS A 19 15.15 -12.63 -5.80
CA LYS A 19 15.27 -11.54 -6.80
C LYS A 19 14.89 -10.18 -6.19
N SER A 20 13.83 -10.13 -5.40
CA SER A 20 13.38 -8.91 -4.72
C SER A 20 14.38 -8.38 -3.68
N LYS A 21 15.09 -9.27 -2.98
CA LYS A 21 16.19 -8.87 -2.07
C LYS A 21 17.32 -8.16 -2.82
N PHE A 22 17.76 -8.74 -3.95
CA PHE A 22 18.81 -8.12 -4.78
C PHE A 22 18.34 -6.79 -5.36
N LEU A 23 17.11 -6.73 -5.89
CA LEU A 23 16.53 -5.48 -6.40
C LEU A 23 16.51 -4.40 -5.31
N LYS A 24 16.00 -4.68 -4.11
CA LYS A 24 15.95 -3.71 -2.99
C LYS A 24 17.34 -3.14 -2.68
N LYS A 25 18.38 -4.00 -2.65
CA LYS A 25 19.75 -3.55 -2.43
C LYS A 25 20.23 -2.60 -3.53
N LYS A 26 19.94 -2.92 -4.80
CA LYS A 26 20.34 -2.12 -5.97
C LYS A 26 19.67 -0.74 -5.99
N ILE A 27 18.36 -0.68 -5.71
CA ILE A 27 17.58 0.57 -5.83
C ILE A 27 17.78 1.51 -4.64
N LYS A 28 18.16 1.01 -3.47
CA LYS A 28 18.37 1.83 -2.26
C LYS A 28 19.31 3.01 -2.50
N ALA A 29 20.42 2.79 -3.17
CA ALA A 29 21.37 3.85 -3.49
C ALA A 29 20.79 4.86 -4.49
N LYS A 30 20.03 4.39 -5.48
CA LYS A 30 19.41 5.22 -6.53
C LYS A 30 18.45 6.26 -5.98
N TYR A 31 17.62 5.88 -4.99
CA TYR A 31 16.57 6.74 -4.43
C TYR A 31 16.94 7.40 -3.11
N LYS A 32 18.21 7.29 -2.68
CA LYS A 32 18.70 7.84 -1.40
C LYS A 32 18.49 9.35 -1.29
N PHE A 33 18.76 10.09 -2.38
CA PHE A 33 18.64 11.55 -2.39
C PHE A 33 17.18 11.98 -2.25
N ILE A 34 16.29 11.48 -3.11
CA ILE A 34 14.84 11.79 -3.07
C ILE A 34 14.25 11.42 -1.72
N LYS A 35 14.66 10.29 -1.15
CA LYS A 35 14.22 9.88 0.19
C LYS A 35 14.66 10.89 1.25
N LYS A 36 15.91 11.36 1.19
CA LYS A 36 16.42 12.33 2.16
C LYS A 36 15.72 13.68 2.06
N GLU A 37 15.38 14.14 0.87
CA GLU A 37 14.58 15.35 0.67
C GLU A 37 13.19 15.20 1.29
N PHE A 38 12.53 14.06 1.07
CA PHE A 38 11.23 13.79 1.68
C PHE A 38 11.34 13.65 3.20
N GLU A 39 12.36 12.96 3.72
CA GLU A 39 12.62 12.86 5.17
C GLU A 39 12.79 14.24 5.81
N ASN A 40 13.56 15.15 5.20
CA ASN A 40 13.72 16.52 5.69
C ASN A 40 12.39 17.30 5.66
N TYR A 41 11.60 17.13 4.57
CA TYR A 41 10.31 17.78 4.44
C TYR A 41 9.34 17.38 5.56
N ILE A 42 9.28 16.10 5.90
CA ILE A 42 8.36 15.59 6.93
C ILE A 42 8.81 15.86 8.36
N GLU A 43 9.99 16.47 8.60
CA GLU A 43 10.41 16.88 9.93
C GLU A 43 9.49 17.98 10.50
N SER A 44 8.88 18.82 9.65
CA SER A 44 7.90 19.84 10.02
C SER A 44 6.47 19.30 10.19
N LYS A 45 6.24 18.02 9.92
CA LYS A 45 4.93 17.37 9.98
C LYS A 45 4.78 16.52 11.25
N ASN A 46 3.54 16.18 11.59
CA ASN A 46 3.24 15.45 12.84
C ASN A 46 2.89 13.99 12.56
N PHE A 47 3.90 13.12 12.45
CA PHE A 47 3.73 11.69 12.30
C PHE A 47 4.13 10.93 13.55
N SER A 48 3.24 10.15 14.12
CA SER A 48 3.55 9.23 15.25
C SER A 48 4.45 8.10 14.80
N GLN A 49 4.28 7.64 13.55
CA GLN A 49 5.03 6.51 12.99
C GLN A 49 5.45 6.84 11.55
N LYS A 50 6.64 6.37 11.18
CA LYS A 50 7.20 6.61 9.84
C LYS A 50 7.44 5.28 9.10
N TRP A 51 6.54 4.29 9.26
CA TRP A 51 6.70 2.92 8.73
C TRP A 51 6.88 2.88 7.22
N PHE A 52 6.13 3.72 6.49
CA PHE A 52 6.20 3.83 5.03
C PHE A 52 7.63 4.06 4.51
N LEU A 53 8.51 4.76 5.25
CA LEU A 53 9.89 5.02 4.83
C LEU A 53 10.70 3.73 4.57
N ASN A 54 10.29 2.59 5.14
CA ASN A 54 10.90 1.29 4.88
C ASN A 54 10.62 0.77 3.45
N ASN A 55 9.57 1.29 2.83
CA ASN A 55 9.08 0.88 1.51
C ASN A 55 9.31 1.96 0.43
N PHE A 56 9.79 3.15 0.83
CA PHE A 56 9.97 4.34 0.00
C PHE A 56 10.64 4.04 -1.35
N GLU A 57 11.79 3.37 -1.31
CA GLU A 57 12.59 3.12 -2.52
C GLU A 57 11.88 2.16 -3.49
N ILE A 58 11.08 1.23 -2.97
CA ILE A 58 10.29 0.30 -3.78
C ILE A 58 9.16 1.06 -4.49
N PHE A 59 8.46 1.95 -3.79
CA PHE A 59 7.47 2.81 -4.41
C PHE A 59 8.06 3.60 -5.57
N HIS A 60 9.12 4.37 -5.33
CA HIS A 60 9.77 5.18 -6.36
C HIS A 60 10.39 4.36 -7.50
N TYR A 61 10.67 3.08 -7.28
CA TYR A 61 11.12 2.20 -8.36
C TYR A 61 9.99 1.84 -9.32
N TYR A 62 8.78 1.66 -8.83
CA TYR A 62 7.62 1.23 -9.63
C TYR A 62 6.71 2.36 -10.07
N LEU A 63 6.75 3.51 -9.42
CA LEU A 63 6.05 4.72 -9.83
C LEU A 63 6.70 5.37 -11.07
N PRO A 64 6.04 6.32 -11.74
CA PRO A 64 6.60 7.03 -12.88
C PRO A 64 7.99 7.59 -12.62
N LYS A 65 8.84 7.59 -13.64
CA LYS A 65 10.21 8.12 -13.52
C LYS A 65 10.24 9.63 -13.67
N ASP A 66 9.30 10.17 -14.40
CA ASP A 66 9.08 11.62 -14.52
C ASP A 66 8.08 12.06 -13.43
N PRO A 67 8.50 12.92 -12.49
CA PRO A 67 7.63 13.43 -11.43
C PRO A 67 6.51 14.34 -11.94
N THR A 68 6.54 14.74 -13.23
CA THR A 68 5.48 15.55 -13.87
C THR A 68 4.44 14.70 -14.57
N GLU A 69 4.63 13.39 -14.66
CA GLU A 69 3.70 12.47 -15.29
C GLU A 69 2.35 12.45 -14.57
N ASN A 70 1.26 12.48 -15.35
CA ASN A 70 -0.09 12.38 -14.82
C ASN A 70 -0.40 10.91 -14.53
N PHE A 71 -0.79 10.59 -13.33
CA PHE A 71 -1.32 9.28 -12.98
C PHE A 71 -2.33 9.35 -11.82
N SER A 72 -3.11 8.31 -11.68
CA SER A 72 -4.11 8.14 -10.62
C SER A 72 -3.61 7.13 -9.58
N TYR A 73 -3.68 7.53 -8.32
CA TYR A 73 -3.27 6.75 -7.15
C TYR A 73 -4.41 6.59 -6.17
N LEU A 74 -4.64 5.38 -5.73
CA LEU A 74 -5.58 5.04 -4.67
C LEU A 74 -4.84 4.39 -3.50
N GLU A 75 -5.17 4.80 -2.29
CA GLU A 75 -4.64 4.22 -1.05
C GLU A 75 -5.77 3.75 -0.14
N ILE A 76 -5.60 2.55 0.40
CA ILE A 76 -6.49 1.93 1.38
C ILE A 76 -5.71 1.78 2.68
N GLY A 77 -6.19 2.41 3.77
CA GLY A 77 -5.47 2.49 5.02
C GLY A 77 -4.45 3.63 5.03
N SER A 78 -4.94 4.86 5.06
CA SER A 78 -4.08 6.06 4.96
C SER A 78 -3.48 6.51 6.29
N TYR A 79 -4.04 6.08 7.42
CA TYR A 79 -3.57 6.41 8.77
C TYR A 79 -3.34 7.93 8.94
N GLU A 80 -2.12 8.38 9.30
CA GLU A 80 -1.74 9.80 9.41
C GLU A 80 -1.29 10.43 8.07
N GLY A 81 -1.36 9.68 6.94
CA GLY A 81 -1.19 10.17 5.57
C GLY A 81 0.25 10.21 5.05
N LEU A 82 1.21 9.49 5.65
CA LEU A 82 2.62 9.57 5.24
C LEU A 82 2.87 9.07 3.81
N SER A 83 2.26 7.97 3.42
CA SER A 83 2.35 7.39 2.08
C SER A 83 1.65 8.27 1.03
N ALA A 84 0.45 8.76 1.33
CA ALA A 84 -0.27 9.71 0.48
C ALA A 84 0.52 11.03 0.30
N LEU A 85 1.09 11.56 1.41
CA LEU A 85 1.93 12.75 1.37
C LEU A 85 3.18 12.55 0.49
N ASN A 86 3.78 11.36 0.54
CA ASN A 86 4.91 11.05 -0.34
C ASN A 86 4.54 11.17 -1.82
N ILE A 87 3.36 10.70 -2.22
CA ILE A 87 2.89 10.83 -3.60
C ILE A 87 2.65 12.30 -3.94
N LEU A 88 1.92 13.03 -3.11
CA LEU A 88 1.58 14.44 -3.33
C LEU A 88 2.83 15.36 -3.35
N PHE A 89 3.83 15.06 -2.55
CA PHE A 89 5.08 15.82 -2.50
C PHE A 89 5.95 15.61 -3.74
N ASN A 90 6.12 14.35 -4.17
CA ASN A 90 7.05 13.99 -5.23
C ASN A 90 6.42 14.04 -6.64
N TYR A 91 5.07 13.97 -6.76
CA TYR A 91 4.36 13.86 -8.03
C TYR A 91 3.20 14.87 -8.10
N LYS A 92 3.50 16.09 -8.48
CA LYS A 92 2.56 17.23 -8.42
C LYS A 92 1.30 17.09 -9.31
N ASN A 93 1.40 16.29 -10.37
CA ASN A 93 0.30 16.04 -11.30
C ASN A 93 -0.47 14.75 -10.98
N SER A 94 -0.17 14.07 -9.88
CA SER A 94 -0.89 12.88 -9.46
C SER A 94 -2.30 13.21 -8.96
N LYS A 95 -3.25 12.33 -9.28
CA LYS A 95 -4.62 12.37 -8.73
C LYS A 95 -4.69 11.35 -7.59
N VAL A 96 -4.61 11.83 -6.36
CA VAL A 96 -4.58 10.99 -5.16
C VAL A 96 -5.98 10.84 -4.58
N THR A 97 -6.37 9.59 -4.31
CA THR A 97 -7.57 9.23 -3.54
C THR A 97 -7.13 8.38 -2.35
N THR A 98 -7.64 8.70 -1.17
CA THR A 98 -7.35 8.01 0.08
C THR A 98 -8.62 7.46 0.69
N ILE A 99 -8.57 6.22 1.16
CA ILE A 99 -9.68 5.56 1.88
C ILE A 99 -9.16 5.13 3.24
N ASP A 100 -9.87 5.51 4.30
CA ASP A 100 -9.63 5.03 5.65
C ASP A 100 -10.92 5.14 6.47
N LEU A 101 -11.07 4.32 7.48
CA LEU A 101 -12.19 4.42 8.43
C LEU A 101 -12.02 5.60 9.38
N TRP A 102 -10.77 5.94 9.73
CA TRP A 102 -10.45 6.84 10.86
C TRP A 102 -11.39 6.62 12.05
N GLY A 103 -11.60 5.34 12.38
CA GLY A 103 -12.51 4.89 13.41
C GLY A 103 -12.15 3.51 13.92
N LYS A 104 -12.85 3.02 14.92
CA LYS A 104 -12.68 1.65 15.39
C LYS A 104 -13.14 0.69 14.31
N SER A 105 -12.25 -0.14 13.79
CA SER A 105 -12.68 -1.33 13.08
C SER A 105 -13.34 -2.28 14.09
N ASN A 106 -14.42 -2.95 13.70
CA ASN A 106 -15.04 -3.99 14.50
C ASN A 106 -14.15 -5.25 14.63
N ILE A 107 -12.93 -5.19 14.09
CA ILE A 107 -11.98 -6.29 14.04
C ILE A 107 -10.93 -6.05 15.11
N ASN A 108 -10.93 -6.93 16.12
CA ASN A 108 -9.98 -6.95 17.25
C ASN A 108 -8.51 -7.25 16.83
N SER A 109 -8.05 -6.75 15.71
CA SER A 109 -6.78 -7.14 15.10
C SER A 109 -5.59 -6.21 15.39
N GLU A 110 -5.79 -5.05 16.01
CA GLU A 110 -4.68 -4.18 16.36
C GLU A 110 -4.67 -3.81 17.83
N PRO A 111 -3.58 -4.17 18.56
CA PRO A 111 -3.40 -3.85 19.99
C PRO A 111 -2.92 -2.39 20.18
N LEU A 112 -3.22 -1.47 19.29
CA LEU A 112 -2.84 -0.09 19.44
C LEU A 112 -3.94 0.64 20.23
N ASN A 113 -3.58 1.17 21.41
CA ASN A 113 -4.33 2.22 22.09
C ASN A 113 -4.25 3.51 21.24
N VAL A 114 -4.90 3.51 20.08
CA VAL A 114 -4.88 4.61 19.13
C VAL A 114 -6.18 5.42 19.30
N ASN A 115 -6.04 6.70 19.54
CA ASN A 115 -7.15 7.62 19.41
C ASN A 115 -7.36 7.96 17.92
N PHE A 116 -8.31 7.31 17.29
CA PHE A 116 -8.56 7.49 15.85
C PHE A 116 -8.95 8.91 15.44
N ASN A 117 -9.56 9.70 16.34
CA ASN A 117 -9.83 11.11 16.05
C ASN A 117 -8.53 11.90 15.91
N GLU A 118 -7.54 11.64 16.77
CA GLU A 118 -6.21 12.26 16.66
C GLU A 118 -5.47 11.83 15.37
N VAL A 119 -5.66 10.60 14.92
CA VAL A 119 -5.08 10.11 13.66
C VAL A 119 -5.66 10.87 12.48
N GLU A 120 -6.97 11.03 12.42
CA GLU A 120 -7.63 11.78 11.36
C GLU A 120 -7.22 13.26 11.37
N ASP A 121 -7.12 13.87 12.54
CA ASP A 121 -6.67 15.27 12.68
C ASP A 121 -5.23 15.43 12.19
N LYS A 122 -4.34 14.49 12.52
CA LYS A 122 -2.97 14.49 12.00
C LYS A 122 -2.94 14.31 10.50
N PHE A 123 -3.75 13.37 9.95
CA PHE A 123 -3.89 13.18 8.51
C PHE A 123 -4.25 14.52 7.83
N ASN A 124 -5.29 15.20 8.32
CA ASN A 124 -5.75 16.46 7.75
C ASN A 124 -4.67 17.55 7.81
N LYS A 125 -3.98 17.70 8.96
CA LYS A 125 -2.89 18.68 9.13
C LYS A 125 -1.66 18.34 8.28
N ASN A 126 -1.29 17.06 8.18
CA ASN A 126 -0.12 16.64 7.40
C ASN A 126 -0.31 16.89 5.91
N LEU A 127 -1.53 16.73 5.39
CA LEU A 127 -1.85 16.92 3.98
C LEU A 127 -2.43 18.32 3.67
N GLU A 128 -2.45 19.22 4.65
CA GLU A 128 -2.92 20.58 4.42
C GLU A 128 -2.16 21.28 3.28
N GLY A 129 -2.91 21.97 2.42
CA GLY A 129 -2.38 22.64 1.23
C GLY A 129 -2.27 21.74 -0.02
N TYR A 130 -2.48 20.42 0.10
CA TYR A 130 -2.50 19.51 -1.04
C TYR A 130 -3.93 19.26 -1.55
N LYS A 131 -4.06 18.96 -2.84
CA LYS A 131 -5.33 18.59 -3.46
C LYS A 131 -5.41 17.06 -3.59
N TYR A 132 -6.37 16.45 -2.91
CA TYR A 132 -6.62 15.00 -2.94
C TYR A 132 -8.10 14.72 -2.69
N ASN A 133 -8.54 13.49 -2.96
CA ASN A 133 -9.88 13.01 -2.63
C ASN A 133 -9.81 12.13 -1.38
N LYS A 134 -10.49 12.53 -0.31
CA LYS A 134 -10.57 11.80 0.97
C LYS A 134 -11.90 11.08 1.08
N ILE A 135 -11.86 9.78 1.33
CA ILE A 135 -13.06 8.95 1.55
C ILE A 135 -12.96 8.32 2.95
N LYS A 136 -13.79 8.79 3.87
CA LYS A 136 -13.93 8.20 5.21
C LYS A 136 -15.02 7.15 5.16
N ASN A 137 -14.66 5.89 4.94
CA ASN A 137 -15.61 4.78 4.84
C ASN A 137 -14.88 3.44 5.01
N ASP A 138 -15.67 2.37 5.17
CA ASP A 138 -15.19 1.00 4.96
C ASP A 138 -14.60 0.84 3.56
N SER A 139 -13.46 0.15 3.46
CA SER A 139 -12.70 0.03 2.20
C SER A 139 -13.51 -0.65 1.10
N VAL A 140 -14.18 -1.77 1.41
CA VAL A 140 -14.95 -2.54 0.42
C VAL A 140 -16.15 -1.73 -0.08
N VAL A 141 -16.82 -1.00 0.83
CA VAL A 141 -17.95 -0.11 0.47
C VAL A 141 -17.45 1.00 -0.46
N ALA A 142 -16.38 1.69 -0.06
CA ALA A 142 -15.79 2.78 -0.85
C ALA A 142 -15.31 2.32 -2.24
N LEU A 143 -14.62 1.17 -2.31
CA LEU A 143 -14.13 0.60 -3.57
C LEU A 143 -15.29 0.25 -4.52
N ARG A 144 -16.38 -0.32 -4.00
CA ARG A 144 -17.59 -0.61 -4.80
C ARG A 144 -18.27 0.64 -5.31
N GLU A 145 -18.31 1.70 -4.52
CA GLU A 145 -18.85 3.00 -4.96
C GLU A 145 -17.99 3.64 -6.05
N LEU A 146 -16.66 3.59 -5.91
CA LEU A 146 -15.74 4.04 -6.96
C LEU A 146 -15.93 3.23 -8.25
N SER A 147 -16.11 1.92 -8.14
CA SER A 147 -16.37 1.05 -9.30
C SER A 147 -17.68 1.39 -10.01
N LYS A 148 -18.76 1.64 -9.28
CA LYS A 148 -20.06 2.08 -9.84
C LYS A 148 -19.94 3.42 -10.58
N LYS A 149 -19.02 4.29 -10.17
CA LYS A 149 -18.73 5.58 -10.80
C LYS A 149 -17.69 5.49 -11.92
N ASN A 150 -17.27 4.28 -12.31
CA ASN A 150 -16.26 4.00 -13.34
C ASN A 150 -14.88 4.67 -13.08
N PHE A 151 -14.50 4.81 -11.81
CA PHE A 151 -13.14 5.23 -11.50
C PHE A 151 -12.14 4.13 -11.87
N CYS A 152 -10.97 4.55 -12.35
CA CYS A 152 -9.82 3.67 -12.62
C CYS A 152 -8.54 4.30 -12.09
N PHE A 153 -7.60 3.44 -11.69
CA PHE A 153 -6.33 3.87 -11.08
C PHE A 153 -5.14 3.17 -11.73
N ASP A 154 -4.04 3.90 -11.85
CA ASP A 154 -2.77 3.36 -12.35
C ASP A 154 -2.01 2.64 -11.25
N PHE A 155 -2.16 3.12 -10.01
CA PHE A 155 -1.53 2.54 -8.82
C PHE A 155 -2.54 2.44 -7.69
N ILE A 156 -2.61 1.28 -7.05
CA ILE A 156 -3.42 1.05 -5.85
C ILE A 156 -2.52 0.49 -4.75
N TYR A 157 -2.52 1.11 -3.57
CA TYR A 157 -1.81 0.64 -2.40
C TYR A 157 -2.77 0.13 -1.33
N ILE A 158 -2.59 -1.11 -0.91
CA ILE A 158 -3.39 -1.79 0.11
C ILE A 158 -2.56 -1.91 1.37
N ASP A 159 -2.86 -1.09 2.36
CA ASP A 159 -2.17 -0.99 3.65
C ASP A 159 -3.19 -0.75 4.80
N GLY A 160 -4.37 -1.33 4.66
CA GLY A 160 -5.45 -1.22 5.66
C GLY A 160 -5.33 -2.30 6.74
N SER A 161 -6.28 -3.22 6.77
CA SER A 161 -6.27 -4.35 7.71
C SER A 161 -5.16 -5.35 7.40
N HIS A 162 -4.59 -5.97 8.45
CA HIS A 162 -3.65 -7.08 8.32
C HIS A 162 -4.33 -8.45 8.41
N ASN A 163 -5.66 -8.51 8.48
CA ASN A 163 -6.44 -9.74 8.41
C ASN A 163 -6.47 -10.24 6.94
N GLY A 164 -6.25 -11.53 6.75
CA GLY A 164 -6.18 -12.13 5.41
C GLY A 164 -7.47 -12.05 4.60
N GLU A 165 -8.63 -12.05 5.24
CA GLU A 165 -9.94 -11.94 4.58
C GLU A 165 -10.19 -10.53 4.08
N ASP A 166 -9.84 -9.52 4.88
CA ASP A 166 -9.97 -8.11 4.51
C ASP A 166 -9.02 -7.76 3.37
N VAL A 167 -7.74 -8.16 3.48
CA VAL A 167 -6.75 -7.97 2.40
C VAL A 167 -7.22 -8.62 1.10
N LEU A 168 -7.84 -9.82 1.16
CA LEU A 168 -8.40 -10.46 -0.03
C LEU A 168 -9.55 -9.67 -0.61
N SER A 169 -10.45 -9.17 0.23
CA SER A 169 -11.63 -8.40 -0.19
C SER A 169 -11.20 -7.09 -0.85
N ASP A 170 -10.29 -6.35 -0.22
CA ASP A 170 -9.70 -5.12 -0.77
C ASP A 170 -9.01 -5.39 -2.11
N ALA A 171 -8.25 -6.49 -2.21
CA ALA A 171 -7.53 -6.85 -3.44
C ALA A 171 -8.47 -7.20 -4.60
N ILE A 172 -9.58 -7.92 -4.33
CA ILE A 172 -10.58 -8.27 -5.35
C ILE A 172 -11.27 -7.01 -5.88
N GLU A 173 -11.70 -6.11 -5.00
CA GLU A 173 -12.33 -4.85 -5.42
C GLU A 173 -11.33 -3.91 -6.10
N SER A 174 -10.08 -3.83 -5.61
CA SER A 174 -9.00 -3.08 -6.24
C SER A 174 -8.67 -3.58 -7.65
N TYR A 175 -8.74 -4.90 -7.87
CA TYR A 175 -8.49 -5.46 -9.21
C TYR A 175 -9.47 -4.95 -10.27
N LYS A 176 -10.72 -4.66 -9.89
CA LYS A 176 -11.72 -4.09 -10.79
C LYS A 176 -11.39 -2.65 -11.18
N LEU A 177 -10.74 -1.92 -10.27
CA LEU A 177 -10.43 -0.49 -10.38
C LEU A 177 -9.04 -0.22 -10.98
N VAL A 178 -8.11 -1.17 -10.90
CA VAL A 178 -6.77 -0.95 -11.45
C VAL A 178 -6.78 -1.08 -12.98
N ASN A 179 -6.13 -0.14 -13.66
CA ASN A 179 -5.95 -0.16 -15.12
C ASN A 179 -5.19 -1.40 -15.59
N ILE A 180 -5.38 -1.81 -16.85
CA ILE A 180 -4.46 -2.78 -17.48
C ILE A 180 -3.07 -2.15 -17.48
N GLU A 181 -2.03 -2.95 -17.20
CA GLU A 181 -0.65 -2.53 -16.96
C GLU A 181 -0.44 -1.75 -15.65
N GLY A 182 -1.51 -1.37 -14.94
CA GLY A 182 -1.46 -0.74 -13.63
C GLY A 182 -0.99 -1.70 -12.53
N LEU A 183 -0.65 -1.14 -11.36
CA LEU A 183 -0.04 -1.86 -10.25
C LEU A 183 -0.93 -1.87 -9.02
N ILE A 184 -0.98 -3.03 -8.36
CA ILE A 184 -1.49 -3.16 -6.98
C ILE A 184 -0.29 -3.47 -6.08
N ILE A 185 -0.11 -2.67 -5.05
CA ILE A 185 0.95 -2.80 -4.06
C ILE A 185 0.30 -3.21 -2.74
N PHE A 186 0.76 -4.31 -2.16
CA PHE A 186 0.30 -4.83 -0.87
C PHE A 186 1.37 -4.59 0.19
N ASP A 187 1.00 -4.07 1.36
CA ASP A 187 1.94 -3.99 2.48
C ASP A 187 1.90 -5.26 3.35
N ASP A 188 2.91 -5.40 4.16
CA ASP A 188 3.12 -6.44 5.18
C ASP A 188 2.89 -7.90 4.74
N VAL A 189 3.15 -8.21 3.44
CA VAL A 189 2.93 -9.55 2.88
C VAL A 189 3.90 -10.58 3.45
N VAL A 190 5.20 -10.25 3.53
CA VAL A 190 6.22 -11.14 4.10
C VAL A 190 6.91 -10.41 5.24
N ASN A 191 6.20 -10.21 6.34
CA ASN A 191 6.77 -9.54 7.49
C ASN A 191 7.91 -10.37 8.09
N ALA A 192 9.05 -9.72 8.33
CA ALA A 192 10.19 -10.31 9.01
C ALA A 192 10.00 -10.32 10.53
N ASN A 193 9.12 -9.48 11.06
CA ASN A 193 8.81 -9.43 12.46
C ASN A 193 7.90 -10.59 12.86
N LYS A 194 8.23 -11.25 13.95
CA LYS A 194 7.61 -12.49 14.44
C LYS A 194 6.15 -12.32 14.94
N ASN A 195 5.51 -11.19 14.69
CA ASN A 195 4.13 -10.97 15.09
C ASN A 195 3.19 -11.82 14.23
N ILE A 196 2.60 -12.81 14.87
CA ILE A 196 1.79 -13.88 14.28
C ILE A 196 0.40 -13.35 13.85
N SER A 197 0.03 -12.14 14.27
CA SER A 197 -1.25 -11.51 13.94
C SER A 197 -1.36 -11.06 12.47
N ILE A 198 -0.23 -10.86 11.78
CA ILE A 198 -0.23 -10.37 10.40
C ILE A 198 -0.51 -11.53 9.44
N GLN A 199 -1.67 -11.53 8.86
CA GLN A 199 -2.16 -12.56 7.94
C GLN A 199 -2.25 -12.08 6.48
N SER A 200 -1.71 -10.89 6.16
CA SER A 200 -1.78 -10.28 4.84
C SER A 200 -1.29 -11.21 3.73
N TYR A 201 -0.27 -12.06 4.00
CA TYR A 201 0.22 -13.05 3.04
C TYR A 201 -0.87 -14.07 2.61
N ILE A 202 -1.87 -14.36 3.47
CA ILE A 202 -2.95 -15.31 3.17
C ILE A 202 -3.87 -14.69 2.13
N GLY A 203 -4.30 -13.44 2.35
CA GLY A 203 -5.11 -12.68 1.41
C GLY A 203 -4.41 -12.50 0.06
N PHE A 204 -3.14 -12.10 0.10
CA PHE A 204 -2.29 -11.97 -1.08
C PHE A 204 -2.15 -13.28 -1.86
N GLU A 205 -1.87 -14.42 -1.19
CA GLU A 205 -1.74 -15.72 -1.85
C GLU A 205 -3.04 -16.15 -2.52
N LYS A 206 -4.18 -15.95 -1.86
CA LYS A 206 -5.50 -16.25 -2.41
C LYS A 206 -5.83 -15.37 -3.61
N PHE A 207 -5.55 -14.08 -3.53
CA PHE A 207 -5.67 -13.16 -4.64
C PHE A 207 -4.84 -13.62 -5.86
N CYS A 208 -3.58 -13.99 -5.65
CA CYS A 208 -2.70 -14.50 -6.72
C CYS A 208 -3.22 -15.81 -7.33
N GLN A 209 -3.87 -16.68 -6.55
CA GLN A 209 -4.48 -17.91 -7.06
C GLN A 209 -5.69 -17.61 -7.96
N ILE A 210 -6.59 -16.69 -7.52
CA ILE A 210 -7.80 -16.29 -8.26
C ILE A 210 -7.41 -15.64 -9.61
N TYR A 211 -6.44 -14.74 -9.60
CA TYR A 211 -6.06 -13.96 -10.77
C TYR A 211 -4.79 -14.47 -11.49
N LYS A 212 -4.38 -15.73 -11.27
CA LYS A 212 -3.13 -16.32 -11.74
C LYS A 212 -2.77 -16.05 -13.21
N LYS A 213 -3.77 -16.04 -14.12
CA LYS A 213 -3.58 -15.81 -15.56
C LYS A 213 -3.73 -14.34 -15.98
N LYS A 214 -4.06 -13.44 -15.02
CA LYS A 214 -4.42 -12.05 -15.28
C LYS A 214 -3.48 -11.06 -14.61
N ILE A 215 -2.53 -11.57 -13.83
CA ILE A 215 -1.57 -10.74 -13.08
C ILE A 215 -0.15 -11.29 -13.21
N LYS A 216 0.83 -10.41 -12.95
CA LYS A 216 2.25 -10.76 -12.81
C LYS A 216 2.79 -10.19 -11.51
N VAL A 217 3.33 -11.05 -10.64
CA VAL A 217 4.03 -10.61 -9.44
C VAL A 217 5.42 -10.11 -9.83
N LEU A 218 5.70 -8.84 -9.60
CA LEU A 218 6.96 -8.18 -9.97
C LEU A 218 7.95 -8.13 -8.81
N TYR A 219 7.44 -8.02 -7.59
CA TYR A 219 8.23 -7.90 -6.36
C TYR A 219 7.49 -8.62 -5.22
N LEU A 220 8.25 -9.28 -4.36
CA LEU A 220 7.69 -9.95 -3.17
C LEU A 220 8.72 -9.98 -2.05
N LYS A 221 8.44 -9.18 -1.01
CA LYS A 221 9.16 -9.16 0.26
C LYS A 221 8.21 -8.67 1.34
N ASN A 222 8.59 -7.66 2.15
CA ASN A 222 7.67 -7.03 3.09
C ASN A 222 6.43 -6.50 2.36
N ILE A 223 6.66 -5.84 1.25
CA ILE A 223 5.57 -5.50 0.31
C ILE A 223 5.59 -6.43 -0.89
N ALA A 224 4.44 -6.55 -1.56
CA ALA A 224 4.35 -7.19 -2.87
C ALA A 224 3.86 -6.18 -3.91
N VAL A 225 4.41 -6.28 -5.12
CA VAL A 225 3.97 -5.46 -6.27
C VAL A 225 3.46 -6.41 -7.35
N VAL A 226 2.22 -6.19 -7.74
CA VAL A 226 1.51 -7.01 -8.72
C VAL A 226 1.07 -6.12 -9.87
N LYS A 227 1.31 -6.56 -11.10
CA LYS A 227 0.88 -5.89 -12.33
C LYS A 227 -0.35 -6.61 -12.90
N LYS A 228 -1.39 -5.87 -13.25
CA LYS A 228 -2.53 -6.37 -14.03
C LYS A 228 -2.12 -6.48 -15.49
N ILE A 229 -2.32 -7.65 -16.10
CA ILE A 229 -1.96 -7.91 -17.51
C ILE A 229 -3.17 -8.18 -18.42
N LYS A 230 -4.34 -8.41 -17.82
CA LYS A 230 -5.62 -8.61 -18.54
C LYS A 230 -6.78 -8.15 -17.68
#